data_75cd6789035f915aa4d80984b7669888
#
_entry.id   75cd6789035f915aa4d80984b7669888
#
_cell.length_a   1.000
_cell.length_b   1.000
_cell.length_c   1.000
_cell.angle_alpha   90.00
_cell.angle_beta   90.00
_cell.angle_gamma   90.00
#
_symmetry.space_group_name_H-M   'P 1'
#
loop_
_entity.id
_entity.type
_entity.pdbx_description
1 polymer ?
#
loop_
_entity_poly.entity_id
_entity_poly.type
_entity_poly.pdbx_seq_one_letter_code
_entity_poly.pdbx_strand_id
1 'polypeptide(L)'
;MAATPPALNVRPGDGARLAPSGQIGRIVAGSMATGFITALLLIAAPFTPPEENAVTGAMLFGFAVGWAMLAILSARFTDQPQRWAAGPALFMGFAGVFLVGFGSPSRAVLNWVWPPALLALVIWMFLQARRQLHSRSGRWLLYPVFAVLVVASVAGGYETVREAADANAYPMPGELIDVGGHRLLLSCIGSGSPTVVLQPGGGDFSSVMAWIAPAVAARSRVCVYDRAGRGWSEPADSPQDASQIAVELHALLQRGDVPGPYVLAGHSFGGLYGLAYADRYPGDVAGMVLIDCTNPATIADPAKARAYDNSSNNAITDRVAALASAAARLGLVRLIGTASYGD
;
A
#
# COMPACT_ATOMS: atom_id res chain seq x y z
N MET A 1 -14.07 25.70 -89.73
CA MET A 1 -12.96 25.37 -88.86
C MET A 1 -13.28 25.85 -87.49
N ALA A 2 -13.77 24.94 -86.65
CA ALA A 2 -14.13 25.22 -85.24
C ALA A 2 -12.96 24.70 -84.36
N ALA A 3 -12.37 25.60 -83.58
CA ALA A 3 -11.29 25.27 -82.64
C ALA A 3 -11.83 24.66 -81.43
N THR A 4 -11.31 23.46 -81.05
CA THR A 4 -11.58 22.74 -79.86
C THR A 4 -10.89 23.42 -78.63
N PRO A 5 -11.55 23.69 -77.50
CA PRO A 5 -10.89 24.25 -76.33
C PRO A 5 -10.00 23.22 -75.65
N PRO A 6 -8.91 23.64 -74.97
CA PRO A 6 -7.98 22.73 -74.31
C PRO A 6 -8.60 22.11 -73.05
N ALA A 7 -8.40 20.81 -72.92
CA ALA A 7 -8.81 20.06 -71.75
C ALA A 7 -8.08 20.54 -70.46
N LEU A 8 -8.82 20.94 -69.43
CA LEU A 8 -8.35 21.22 -68.09
C LEU A 8 -7.81 19.94 -67.47
N ASN A 9 -6.51 19.89 -67.34
CA ASN A 9 -5.80 18.79 -66.65
C ASN A 9 -5.97 18.98 -65.19
N VAL A 10 -7.07 18.43 -64.58
CA VAL A 10 -7.27 18.34 -63.16
C VAL A 10 -6.34 17.24 -62.65
N ARG A 11 -5.29 17.64 -61.97
CA ARG A 11 -4.44 16.70 -61.20
C ARG A 11 -5.25 16.13 -60.05
N PRO A 12 -5.46 14.79 -59.96
CA PRO A 12 -6.03 14.19 -58.79
C PRO A 12 -4.93 14.11 -57.75
N GLY A 13 -5.11 14.73 -56.60
CA GLY A 13 -4.30 14.37 -55.45
C GLY A 13 -3.62 15.46 -54.64
N ASP A 14 -4.36 16.47 -54.20
CA ASP A 14 -3.94 17.23 -53.02
C ASP A 14 -5.01 17.09 -51.94
N GLY A 15 -4.83 16.13 -51.01
CA GLY A 15 -5.79 16.04 -49.93
C GLY A 15 -5.64 14.94 -48.90
N ALA A 16 -4.81 13.97 -49.07
CA ALA A 16 -4.57 13.00 -48.02
C ALA A 16 -3.10 13.05 -47.59
N ARG A 17 -2.75 14.00 -46.74
CA ARG A 17 -1.51 13.88 -45.95
C ARG A 17 -1.67 12.67 -45.10
N LEU A 18 -1.13 11.53 -45.54
CA LEU A 18 -0.93 10.36 -44.73
C LEU A 18 -0.11 10.79 -43.48
N ALA A 19 -0.74 10.82 -42.31
CA ALA A 19 -0.05 11.12 -41.09
C ALA A 19 1.12 10.13 -40.95
N PRO A 20 2.37 10.60 -40.71
CA PRO A 20 3.53 9.72 -40.76
C PRO A 20 3.40 8.63 -39.68
N SER A 21 3.71 7.39 -40.10
CA SER A 21 3.65 6.18 -39.21
C SER A 21 4.44 6.30 -37.92
N GLY A 22 5.35 7.28 -37.80
CA GLY A 22 6.06 7.63 -36.56
C GLY A 22 5.24 8.41 -35.54
N GLN A 23 4.08 8.97 -35.90
CA GLN A 23 3.31 9.81 -35.00
C GLN A 23 2.63 8.98 -33.88
N ILE A 24 2.14 7.78 -34.19
CA ILE A 24 1.51 6.90 -33.18
C ILE A 24 2.51 6.46 -32.09
N GLY A 25 3.75 6.16 -32.43
CA GLY A 25 4.78 5.80 -31.43
C GLY A 25 5.05 6.96 -30.45
N ARG A 26 5.07 8.20 -30.96
CA ARG A 26 5.23 9.40 -30.10
C ARG A 26 4.02 9.63 -29.19
N ILE A 27 2.81 9.37 -29.70
CA ILE A 27 1.57 9.46 -28.91
C ILE A 27 1.57 8.38 -27.81
N VAL A 28 1.94 7.13 -28.13
CA VAL A 28 2.07 6.07 -27.12
C VAL A 28 3.06 6.48 -26.04
N ALA A 29 4.28 6.91 -26.42
CA ALA A 29 5.30 7.34 -25.48
C ALA A 29 4.82 8.51 -24.59
N GLY A 30 4.27 9.55 -25.22
CA GLY A 30 3.75 10.72 -24.51
C GLY A 30 2.61 10.36 -23.56
N SER A 31 1.67 9.52 -23.98
CA SER A 31 0.55 9.09 -23.15
C SER A 31 1.02 8.28 -21.93
N MET A 32 1.96 7.35 -22.11
CA MET A 32 2.52 6.57 -20.99
C MET A 32 3.31 7.47 -20.03
N ALA A 33 4.14 8.37 -20.56
CA ALA A 33 4.88 9.34 -19.75
C ALA A 33 3.92 10.27 -18.95
N THR A 34 2.88 10.79 -19.61
CA THR A 34 1.87 11.63 -18.95
C THR A 34 1.15 10.86 -17.84
N GLY A 35 0.75 9.62 -18.09
CA GLY A 35 0.12 8.78 -17.10
C GLY A 35 1.00 8.56 -15.86
N PHE A 36 2.28 8.27 -16.08
CA PHE A 36 3.26 8.10 -15.01
C PHE A 36 3.52 9.38 -14.22
N ILE A 37 3.74 10.50 -14.92
CA ILE A 37 3.94 11.81 -14.27
C ILE A 37 2.69 12.22 -13.48
N THR A 38 1.49 12.02 -14.05
CA THR A 38 0.23 12.32 -13.36
C THR A 38 0.09 11.45 -12.09
N ALA A 39 0.45 10.18 -12.14
CA ALA A 39 0.44 9.31 -10.97
C ALA A 39 1.37 9.84 -9.87
N LEU A 40 2.62 10.21 -10.22
CA LEU A 40 3.58 10.79 -9.26
C LEU A 40 3.07 12.11 -8.66
N LEU A 41 2.51 12.99 -9.48
CA LEU A 41 1.96 14.27 -9.02
C LEU A 41 0.76 14.08 -8.09
N LEU A 42 -0.13 13.15 -8.39
CA LEU A 42 -1.29 12.84 -7.54
C LEU A 42 -0.85 12.20 -6.21
N ILE A 43 0.12 11.29 -6.24
CA ILE A 43 0.69 10.69 -5.01
C ILE A 43 1.35 11.77 -4.15
N ALA A 44 2.09 12.71 -4.75
CA ALA A 44 2.77 13.79 -4.04
C ALA A 44 1.85 14.92 -3.60
N ALA A 45 0.62 14.97 -4.11
CA ALA A 45 -0.30 16.07 -3.86
C ALA A 45 -0.68 16.20 -2.35
N PRO A 46 -0.75 17.41 -1.80
CA PRO A 46 -1.04 17.62 -0.38
C PRO A 46 -2.45 17.17 0.04
N PHE A 47 -3.38 17.07 -0.91
CA PHE A 47 -4.74 16.58 -0.68
C PHE A 47 -4.87 15.06 -0.75
N THR A 48 -3.80 14.32 -1.11
CA THR A 48 -3.78 12.85 -1.09
C THR A 48 -3.26 12.39 0.27
N PRO A 49 -4.11 11.77 1.12
CA PRO A 49 -3.67 11.21 2.38
C PRO A 49 -2.57 10.16 2.15
N PRO A 50 -1.58 10.03 3.06
CA PRO A 50 -0.50 9.07 2.94
C PRO A 50 -0.92 7.63 3.28
N GLU A 51 -2.17 7.30 3.09
CA GLU A 51 -2.74 5.98 3.31
C GLU A 51 -2.64 5.12 2.04
N GLU A 52 -2.48 3.82 2.22
CA GLU A 52 -2.32 2.87 1.10
C GLU A 52 -3.45 2.98 0.06
N ASN A 53 -4.71 3.09 0.50
CA ASN A 53 -5.86 3.18 -0.42
C ASN A 53 -5.83 4.46 -1.25
N ALA A 54 -5.52 5.60 -0.61
CA ALA A 54 -5.45 6.90 -1.28
C ALA A 54 -4.27 6.95 -2.26
N VAL A 55 -3.10 6.49 -1.86
CA VAL A 55 -1.90 6.44 -2.68
C VAL A 55 -2.08 5.50 -3.88
N THR A 56 -2.63 4.29 -3.66
CA THR A 56 -2.92 3.33 -4.74
C THR A 56 -3.99 3.87 -5.68
N GLY A 57 -5.05 4.47 -5.14
CA GLY A 57 -6.09 5.12 -5.94
C GLY A 57 -5.56 6.26 -6.80
N ALA A 58 -4.71 7.12 -6.23
CA ALA A 58 -4.04 8.21 -6.95
C ALA A 58 -3.16 7.68 -8.11
N MET A 59 -2.41 6.60 -7.86
CA MET A 59 -1.62 5.93 -8.88
C MET A 59 -2.48 5.40 -10.02
N LEU A 60 -3.58 4.71 -9.71
CA LEU A 60 -4.52 4.20 -10.71
C LEU A 60 -5.17 5.31 -11.53
N PHE A 61 -5.52 6.44 -10.92
CA PHE A 61 -6.02 7.62 -11.63
C PHE A 61 -4.99 8.19 -12.61
N GLY A 62 -3.74 8.31 -12.19
CA GLY A 62 -2.67 8.78 -13.07
C GLY A 62 -2.53 7.88 -14.30
N PHE A 63 -2.51 6.58 -14.12
CA PHE A 63 -2.45 5.64 -15.24
C PHE A 63 -3.72 5.67 -16.11
N ALA A 64 -4.91 5.85 -15.51
CA ALA A 64 -6.14 6.03 -16.26
C ALA A 64 -6.09 7.23 -17.20
N VAL A 65 -5.49 8.36 -16.75
CA VAL A 65 -5.25 9.55 -17.60
C VAL A 65 -4.36 9.20 -18.80
N GLY A 66 -3.27 8.47 -18.60
CA GLY A 66 -2.39 8.02 -19.67
C GLY A 66 -3.11 7.17 -20.72
N TRP A 67 -3.91 6.19 -20.30
CA TRP A 67 -4.70 5.36 -21.21
C TRP A 67 -5.80 6.16 -21.92
N ALA A 68 -6.49 7.06 -21.22
CA ALA A 68 -7.50 7.93 -21.84
C ALA A 68 -6.87 8.84 -22.89
N MET A 69 -5.71 9.43 -22.60
CA MET A 69 -4.94 10.25 -23.53
C MET A 69 -4.55 9.46 -24.78
N LEU A 70 -4.09 8.20 -24.62
CA LEU A 70 -3.80 7.32 -25.77
C LEU A 70 -5.03 7.09 -26.62
N ALA A 71 -6.19 6.78 -26.02
CA ALA A 71 -7.43 6.57 -26.76
C ALA A 71 -7.84 7.81 -27.57
N ILE A 72 -7.81 8.98 -26.93
CA ILE A 72 -8.25 10.25 -27.53
C ILE A 72 -7.27 10.72 -28.62
N LEU A 73 -5.98 10.80 -28.30
CA LEU A 73 -5.00 11.38 -29.23
C LEU A 73 -4.75 10.47 -30.44
N SER A 74 -4.73 9.14 -30.25
CA SER A 74 -4.59 8.23 -31.40
C SER A 74 -5.79 8.32 -32.34
N ALA A 75 -7.00 8.44 -31.80
CA ALA A 75 -8.21 8.56 -32.58
C ALA A 75 -8.31 9.91 -33.36
N ARG A 76 -7.71 10.97 -32.80
CA ARG A 76 -7.81 12.33 -33.36
C ARG A 76 -6.67 12.68 -34.30
N PHE A 77 -5.48 12.12 -34.11
CA PHE A 77 -4.26 12.56 -34.74
C PHE A 77 -3.50 11.48 -35.54
N THR A 78 -4.06 10.24 -35.63
CA THR A 78 -3.41 9.15 -36.36
C THR A 78 -4.40 8.36 -37.22
N ASP A 79 -3.85 7.64 -38.19
CA ASP A 79 -4.53 6.66 -39.03
C ASP A 79 -4.77 5.32 -38.31
N GLN A 80 -4.21 5.17 -37.10
CA GLN A 80 -4.30 3.95 -36.26
C GLN A 80 -4.98 4.23 -34.92
N PRO A 81 -6.30 4.50 -34.90
CA PRO A 81 -7.02 4.85 -33.67
C PRO A 81 -7.01 3.69 -32.66
N GLN A 82 -6.49 3.93 -31.46
CA GLN A 82 -6.42 2.95 -30.37
C GLN A 82 -7.59 3.15 -29.39
N ARG A 83 -8.83 3.12 -29.88
CA ARG A 83 -10.04 3.37 -29.06
C ARG A 83 -10.20 2.36 -27.90
N TRP A 84 -9.64 1.15 -28.05
CA TRP A 84 -9.62 0.14 -27.01
C TRP A 84 -8.92 0.61 -25.73
N ALA A 85 -8.01 1.57 -25.81
CA ALA A 85 -7.32 2.13 -24.65
C ALA A 85 -8.28 2.86 -23.66
N ALA A 86 -9.53 3.14 -24.07
CA ALA A 86 -10.58 3.58 -23.14
C ALA A 86 -10.95 2.48 -22.12
N GLY A 87 -10.82 1.19 -22.46
CA GLY A 87 -11.09 0.09 -21.53
C GLY A 87 -10.23 0.14 -20.27
N PRO A 88 -8.88 0.07 -20.38
CA PRO A 88 -8.01 0.20 -19.21
C PRO A 88 -8.14 1.57 -18.51
N ALA A 89 -8.43 2.67 -19.22
CA ALA A 89 -8.69 3.95 -18.60
C ALA A 89 -9.90 3.90 -17.63
N LEU A 90 -11.01 3.34 -18.09
CA LEU A 90 -12.22 3.18 -17.29
C LEU A 90 -12.00 2.18 -16.14
N PHE A 91 -11.35 1.05 -16.41
CA PHE A 91 -11.08 0.02 -15.41
C PHE A 91 -10.24 0.56 -14.24
N MET A 92 -9.11 1.23 -14.55
CA MET A 92 -8.23 1.80 -13.53
C MET A 92 -8.89 3.00 -12.83
N GLY A 93 -9.58 3.86 -13.58
CA GLY A 93 -10.30 5.00 -13.01
C GLY A 93 -11.38 4.56 -12.03
N PHE A 94 -12.18 3.55 -12.39
CA PHE A 94 -13.23 3.02 -11.52
C PHE A 94 -12.66 2.37 -10.26
N ALA A 95 -11.61 1.58 -10.40
CA ALA A 95 -10.93 0.97 -9.26
C ALA A 95 -10.31 2.03 -8.33
N GLY A 96 -9.74 3.09 -8.88
CA GLY A 96 -9.23 4.22 -8.10
C GLY A 96 -10.32 4.91 -7.28
N VAL A 97 -11.48 5.21 -7.90
CA VAL A 97 -12.66 5.77 -7.18
C VAL A 97 -13.12 4.82 -6.09
N PHE A 98 -13.20 3.53 -6.38
CA PHE A 98 -13.67 2.53 -5.45
C PHE A 98 -12.77 2.40 -4.22
N LEU A 99 -11.44 2.42 -4.41
CA LEU A 99 -10.46 2.38 -3.32
C LEU A 99 -10.52 3.64 -2.45
N VAL A 100 -10.56 4.81 -3.06
CA VAL A 100 -10.58 6.07 -2.32
C VAL A 100 -11.92 6.27 -1.60
N GLY A 101 -13.03 5.87 -2.22
CA GLY A 101 -14.38 6.10 -1.67
C GLY A 101 -14.81 5.12 -0.59
N PHE A 102 -14.35 3.86 -0.64
CA PHE A 102 -14.82 2.81 0.27
C PHE A 102 -13.73 2.23 1.19
N GLY A 103 -12.48 2.62 1.01
CA GLY A 103 -11.39 2.26 1.92
C GLY A 103 -11.14 0.75 2.07
N SER A 104 -10.94 0.29 3.31
CA SER A 104 -10.53 -1.09 3.61
C SER A 104 -11.50 -2.20 3.15
N PRO A 105 -12.84 -2.05 3.24
CA PRO A 105 -13.76 -3.07 2.73
C PRO A 105 -13.63 -3.33 1.24
N SER A 106 -13.39 -2.25 0.45
CA SER A 106 -13.19 -2.39 -1.00
C SER A 106 -11.92 -3.15 -1.34
N ARG A 107 -10.89 -2.99 -0.53
CA ARG A 107 -9.60 -3.68 -0.70
C ARG A 107 -9.75 -5.19 -0.58
N ALA A 108 -10.48 -5.68 0.42
CA ALA A 108 -10.72 -7.11 0.61
C ALA A 108 -11.35 -7.75 -0.63
N VAL A 109 -12.33 -7.07 -1.23
CA VAL A 109 -12.96 -7.52 -2.48
C VAL A 109 -11.98 -7.46 -3.65
N LEU A 110 -11.25 -6.36 -3.79
CA LEU A 110 -10.32 -6.15 -4.90
C LEU A 110 -9.15 -7.13 -4.87
N ASN A 111 -8.66 -7.57 -3.73
CA ASN A 111 -7.60 -8.56 -3.63
C ASN A 111 -7.94 -9.85 -4.41
N TRP A 112 -9.21 -10.27 -4.41
CA TRP A 112 -9.66 -11.47 -5.13
C TRP A 112 -10.10 -11.19 -6.56
N VAL A 113 -10.73 -10.05 -6.81
CA VAL A 113 -11.32 -9.72 -8.12
C VAL A 113 -10.30 -9.11 -9.07
N TRP A 114 -9.41 -8.27 -8.54
CA TRP A 114 -8.46 -7.52 -9.35
C TRP A 114 -7.49 -8.39 -10.17
N PRO A 115 -6.81 -9.41 -9.60
CA PRO A 115 -5.86 -10.21 -10.36
C PRO A 115 -6.47 -10.88 -11.60
N PRO A 116 -7.56 -11.65 -11.50
CA PRO A 116 -8.15 -12.28 -12.69
C PRO A 116 -8.76 -11.26 -13.66
N ALA A 117 -9.34 -10.16 -13.16
CA ALA A 117 -9.89 -9.12 -14.01
C ALA A 117 -8.78 -8.37 -14.78
N LEU A 118 -7.66 -8.05 -14.13
CA LEU A 118 -6.50 -7.45 -14.76
C LEU A 118 -5.90 -8.37 -15.81
N LEU A 119 -5.77 -9.67 -15.53
CA LEU A 119 -5.25 -10.63 -16.49
C LEU A 119 -6.14 -10.69 -17.74
N ALA A 120 -7.45 -10.80 -17.56
CA ALA A 120 -8.40 -10.80 -18.67
C ALA A 120 -8.31 -9.50 -19.49
N LEU A 121 -8.23 -8.36 -18.82
CA LEU A 121 -8.06 -7.05 -19.45
C LEU A 121 -6.77 -7.00 -20.28
N VAL A 122 -5.65 -7.43 -19.72
CA VAL A 122 -4.35 -7.39 -20.40
C VAL A 122 -4.32 -8.29 -21.64
N ILE A 123 -4.90 -9.50 -21.54
CA ILE A 123 -5.04 -10.40 -22.69
C ILE A 123 -5.88 -9.71 -23.77
N TRP A 124 -7.02 -9.14 -23.41
CA TRP A 124 -7.85 -8.40 -24.36
C TRP A 124 -7.11 -7.20 -24.98
N MET A 125 -6.42 -6.39 -24.19
CA MET A 125 -5.60 -5.26 -24.66
C MET A 125 -4.52 -5.72 -25.65
N PHE A 126 -3.83 -6.80 -25.35
CA PHE A 126 -2.81 -7.38 -26.22
C PHE A 126 -3.38 -7.81 -27.57
N LEU A 127 -4.55 -8.49 -27.56
CA LEU A 127 -5.24 -8.90 -28.78
C LEU A 127 -5.67 -7.67 -29.62
N GLN A 128 -6.18 -6.62 -28.98
CA GLN A 128 -6.55 -5.38 -29.65
C GLN A 128 -5.33 -4.66 -30.22
N ALA A 129 -4.26 -4.52 -29.43
CA ALA A 129 -3.03 -3.90 -29.88
C ALA A 129 -2.41 -4.66 -31.06
N ARG A 130 -2.41 -6.00 -31.06
CA ARG A 130 -1.96 -6.80 -32.20
C ARG A 130 -2.75 -6.54 -33.47
N ARG A 131 -4.07 -6.34 -33.34
CA ARG A 131 -4.98 -6.12 -34.48
C ARG A 131 -4.93 -4.70 -35.03
N GLN A 132 -4.81 -3.69 -34.16
CA GLN A 132 -5.02 -2.28 -34.53
C GLN A 132 -3.73 -1.46 -34.57
N LEU A 133 -2.68 -1.87 -33.86
CA LEU A 133 -1.41 -1.14 -33.82
C LEU A 133 -0.40 -1.79 -34.77
N HIS A 134 -0.16 -1.14 -35.92
CA HIS A 134 0.79 -1.64 -36.92
C HIS A 134 2.21 -1.07 -36.73
N SER A 135 2.33 0.04 -36.01
CA SER A 135 3.62 0.68 -35.73
C SER A 135 4.52 -0.22 -34.88
N ARG A 136 5.73 -0.50 -35.34
CA ARG A 136 6.74 -1.25 -34.63
C ARG A 136 7.15 -0.55 -33.31
N SER A 137 7.37 0.77 -33.37
CA SER A 137 7.73 1.57 -32.18
C SER A 137 6.62 1.58 -31.12
N GLY A 138 5.35 1.70 -31.54
CA GLY A 138 4.22 1.64 -30.61
C GLY A 138 4.11 0.29 -29.90
N ARG A 139 4.34 -0.83 -30.61
CA ARG A 139 4.35 -2.18 -30.02
C ARG A 139 5.50 -2.37 -29.04
N TRP A 140 6.70 -1.92 -29.39
CA TRP A 140 7.87 -2.00 -28.51
C TRP A 140 7.68 -1.25 -27.19
N LEU A 141 6.88 -0.17 -27.19
CA LEU A 141 6.56 0.58 -25.97
C LEU A 141 5.45 -0.08 -25.15
N LEU A 142 4.42 -0.66 -25.79
CA LEU A 142 3.27 -1.21 -25.06
C LEU A 142 3.49 -2.65 -24.56
N TYR A 143 4.26 -3.48 -25.28
CA TYR A 143 4.45 -4.87 -24.89
C TYR A 143 5.15 -5.04 -23.53
N PRO A 144 6.19 -4.27 -23.18
CA PRO A 144 6.75 -4.29 -21.82
C PRO A 144 5.70 -3.91 -20.75
N VAL A 145 4.85 -2.92 -21.05
CA VAL A 145 3.77 -2.54 -20.11
C VAL A 145 2.81 -3.72 -19.89
N PHE A 146 2.39 -4.40 -20.97
CA PHE A 146 1.55 -5.59 -20.85
C PHE A 146 2.25 -6.72 -20.05
N ALA A 147 3.53 -6.93 -20.29
CA ALA A 147 4.30 -7.92 -19.54
C ALA A 147 4.34 -7.60 -18.04
N VAL A 148 4.58 -6.35 -17.67
CA VAL A 148 4.54 -5.90 -16.27
C VAL A 148 3.16 -6.10 -15.65
N LEU A 149 2.08 -5.77 -16.37
CA LEU A 149 0.72 -5.96 -15.89
C LEU A 149 0.35 -7.45 -15.73
N VAL A 150 0.83 -8.34 -16.62
CA VAL A 150 0.67 -9.80 -16.45
C VAL A 150 1.40 -10.27 -15.21
N VAL A 151 2.66 -9.87 -15.03
CA VAL A 151 3.43 -10.23 -13.82
C VAL A 151 2.74 -9.73 -12.57
N ALA A 152 2.28 -8.47 -12.55
CA ALA A 152 1.55 -7.91 -11.42
C ALA A 152 0.26 -8.66 -11.12
N SER A 153 -0.49 -9.06 -12.16
CA SER A 153 -1.72 -9.86 -12.00
C SER A 153 -1.43 -11.24 -11.40
N VAL A 154 -0.47 -11.98 -11.97
CA VAL A 154 -0.12 -13.34 -11.51
C VAL A 154 0.46 -13.30 -10.11
N ALA A 155 1.38 -12.37 -9.84
CA ALA A 155 2.04 -12.23 -8.55
C ALA A 155 1.05 -11.78 -7.46
N GLY A 156 0.16 -10.82 -7.76
CA GLY A 156 -0.91 -10.41 -6.85
C GLY A 156 -1.90 -11.54 -6.54
N GLY A 157 -2.28 -12.32 -7.56
CA GLY A 157 -3.14 -13.50 -7.35
C GLY A 157 -2.46 -14.58 -6.50
N TYR A 158 -1.18 -14.84 -6.75
CA TYR A 158 -0.39 -15.75 -5.93
C TYR A 158 -0.33 -15.28 -4.46
N GLU A 159 -0.02 -14.00 -4.23
CA GLU A 159 0.05 -13.44 -2.88
C GLU A 159 -1.29 -13.53 -2.16
N THR A 160 -2.40 -13.21 -2.83
CA THR A 160 -3.75 -13.33 -2.24
C THR A 160 -4.06 -14.77 -1.78
N VAL A 161 -3.69 -15.77 -2.60
CA VAL A 161 -3.88 -17.17 -2.24
C VAL A 161 -2.97 -17.59 -1.09
N ARG A 162 -1.70 -17.13 -1.11
CA ARG A 162 -0.74 -17.42 -0.04
C ARG A 162 -1.14 -16.76 1.28
N GLU A 163 -1.58 -15.49 1.24
CA GLU A 163 -2.09 -14.79 2.42
C GLU A 163 -3.28 -15.54 3.06
N ALA A 164 -4.21 -16.02 2.24
CA ALA A 164 -5.33 -16.82 2.72
C ALA A 164 -4.88 -18.19 3.30
N ALA A 165 -3.88 -18.83 2.71
CA ALA A 165 -3.30 -20.07 3.22
C ALA A 165 -2.56 -19.83 4.55
N ASP A 166 -1.75 -18.77 4.63
CA ASP A 166 -1.00 -18.40 5.82
C ASP A 166 -1.93 -18.03 6.98
N ALA A 167 -3.06 -17.35 6.72
CA ALA A 167 -4.07 -17.05 7.73
C ALA A 167 -4.67 -18.33 8.38
N ASN A 168 -4.75 -19.42 7.62
CA ASN A 168 -5.18 -20.72 8.16
C ASN A 168 -4.03 -21.47 8.87
N ALA A 169 -2.80 -21.33 8.39
CA ALA A 169 -1.63 -22.03 8.94
C ALA A 169 -1.11 -21.36 10.23
N TYR A 170 -1.28 -20.05 10.32
CA TYR A 170 -0.80 -19.23 11.45
C TYR A 170 -1.99 -18.50 12.08
N PRO A 171 -2.79 -19.19 12.91
CA PRO A 171 -3.93 -18.57 13.58
C PRO A 171 -3.47 -17.45 14.51
N MET A 172 -4.37 -16.52 14.79
CA MET A 172 -4.14 -15.45 15.76
C MET A 172 -3.64 -16.01 17.09
N PRO A 173 -2.52 -15.48 17.64
CA PRO A 173 -1.84 -16.10 18.78
C PRO A 173 -2.51 -15.85 20.14
N GLY A 174 -3.61 -15.14 20.19
CA GLY A 174 -4.30 -14.74 21.44
C GLY A 174 -5.76 -14.44 21.18
N GLU A 175 -6.29 -13.49 21.91
CA GLU A 175 -7.69 -13.06 21.80
C GLU A 175 -7.82 -11.56 21.58
N LEU A 176 -8.92 -11.17 20.94
CA LEU A 176 -9.27 -9.76 20.72
C LEU A 176 -10.15 -9.29 21.87
N ILE A 177 -9.65 -8.33 22.65
CA ILE A 177 -10.34 -7.76 23.80
C ILE A 177 -10.81 -6.34 23.47
N ASP A 178 -12.07 -6.05 23.72
CA ASP A 178 -12.64 -4.72 23.56
C ASP A 178 -12.07 -3.77 24.61
N VAL A 179 -11.45 -2.68 24.16
CA VAL A 179 -10.87 -1.65 25.05
C VAL A 179 -11.72 -0.39 25.15
N GLY A 180 -12.88 -0.38 24.51
CA GLY A 180 -13.83 0.73 24.53
C GLY A 180 -14.05 1.34 23.14
N GLY A 181 -14.56 0.54 22.20
CA GLY A 181 -14.93 0.96 20.85
C GLY A 181 -14.13 0.28 19.74
N HIS A 182 -13.04 -0.38 20.08
CA HIS A 182 -12.26 -1.24 19.18
C HIS A 182 -11.59 -2.35 19.99
N ARG A 183 -11.14 -3.40 19.31
CA ARG A 183 -10.55 -4.59 19.93
C ARG A 183 -9.05 -4.66 19.67
N LEU A 184 -8.30 -4.94 20.73
CA LEU A 184 -6.86 -5.16 20.67
C LEU A 184 -6.52 -6.62 20.90
N LEU A 185 -5.52 -7.14 20.19
CA LEU A 185 -4.94 -8.46 20.44
C LEU A 185 -4.20 -8.45 21.77
N LEU A 186 -4.48 -9.44 22.59
CA LEU A 186 -3.69 -9.81 23.77
C LEU A 186 -3.31 -11.28 23.67
N SER A 187 -2.03 -11.58 23.87
CA SER A 187 -1.51 -12.95 23.94
C SER A 187 -0.60 -13.09 25.13
N CYS A 188 -0.93 -13.98 26.06
CA CYS A 188 -0.15 -14.25 27.26
C CYS A 188 0.28 -15.70 27.29
N ILE A 189 1.55 -15.95 27.62
CA ILE A 189 2.13 -17.28 27.79
C ILE A 189 2.92 -17.35 29.12
N GLY A 190 3.19 -18.59 29.59
CA GLY A 190 3.88 -18.79 30.84
C GLY A 190 2.97 -18.54 32.06
N SER A 191 3.56 -18.56 33.25
CA SER A 191 2.86 -18.38 34.52
C SER A 191 3.81 -17.75 35.55
N GLY A 192 3.24 -17.22 36.64
CA GLY A 192 4.02 -16.57 37.70
C GLY A 192 3.81 -15.06 37.75
N SER A 193 4.52 -14.39 38.64
CA SER A 193 4.46 -12.97 38.93
C SER A 193 5.87 -12.43 39.18
N PRO A 194 6.15 -11.18 38.80
CA PRO A 194 5.26 -10.23 38.14
C PRO A 194 4.99 -10.62 36.68
N THR A 195 3.86 -10.16 36.11
CA THR A 195 3.61 -10.31 34.67
C THR A 195 4.49 -9.35 33.87
N VAL A 196 5.21 -9.87 32.89
CA VAL A 196 6.00 -9.04 31.94
C VAL A 196 5.14 -8.67 30.76
N VAL A 197 5.01 -7.38 30.47
CA VAL A 197 4.31 -6.86 29.29
C VAL A 197 5.34 -6.35 28.30
N LEU A 198 5.46 -7.04 27.15
CA LEU A 198 6.39 -6.65 26.10
C LEU A 198 5.73 -5.64 25.16
N GLN A 199 6.41 -4.51 24.94
CA GLN A 199 5.93 -3.41 24.12
C GLN A 199 6.83 -3.23 22.90
N PRO A 200 6.34 -3.56 21.70
CA PRO A 200 7.09 -3.39 20.45
C PRO A 200 7.32 -1.92 20.09
N GLY A 201 8.29 -1.66 19.22
CA GLY A 201 8.60 -0.34 18.69
C GLY A 201 7.46 0.33 17.93
N GLY A 202 7.63 1.58 17.51
CA GLY A 202 6.55 2.41 16.95
C GLY A 202 5.83 1.82 15.74
N GLY A 203 6.57 1.25 14.80
CA GLY A 203 6.02 0.61 13.60
C GLY A 203 5.69 -0.88 13.75
N ASP A 204 6.12 -1.49 14.84
CA ASP A 204 6.09 -2.93 15.07
C ASP A 204 4.78 -3.42 15.69
N PHE A 205 4.62 -4.74 15.73
CA PHE A 205 3.51 -5.46 16.34
C PHE A 205 4.04 -6.70 17.12
N SER A 206 3.16 -7.41 17.79
CA SER A 206 3.51 -8.46 18.77
C SER A 206 4.45 -9.55 18.25
N SER A 207 4.40 -9.90 16.96
CA SER A 207 5.23 -10.98 16.39
C SER A 207 6.73 -10.69 16.47
N VAL A 208 7.18 -9.42 16.47
CA VAL A 208 8.61 -9.10 16.61
C VAL A 208 9.14 -9.47 17.99
N MET A 209 8.25 -9.67 18.97
CA MET A 209 8.60 -10.11 20.33
C MET A 209 8.65 -11.64 20.48
N ALA A 210 8.36 -12.39 19.43
CA ALA A 210 8.36 -13.86 19.43
C ALA A 210 9.73 -14.48 19.81
N TRP A 211 10.82 -13.74 19.64
CA TRP A 211 12.17 -14.14 20.05
C TRP A 211 12.37 -14.10 21.56
N ILE A 212 11.74 -13.14 22.23
CA ILE A 212 11.94 -12.84 23.65
C ILE A 212 10.88 -13.54 24.49
N ALA A 213 9.63 -13.52 24.04
CA ALA A 213 8.50 -14.00 24.82
C ALA A 213 8.65 -15.45 25.34
N PRO A 214 9.10 -16.46 24.55
CA PRO A 214 9.27 -17.81 25.06
C PRO A 214 10.35 -17.93 26.16
N ALA A 215 11.44 -17.18 26.04
CA ALA A 215 12.51 -17.18 27.05
C ALA A 215 12.06 -16.56 28.37
N VAL A 216 11.26 -15.51 28.33
CA VAL A 216 10.64 -14.88 29.53
C VAL A 216 9.58 -15.80 30.12
N ALA A 217 8.75 -16.43 29.27
CA ALA A 217 7.68 -17.34 29.67
C ALA A 217 8.18 -18.54 30.49
N ALA A 218 9.44 -18.94 30.31
CA ALA A 218 10.07 -19.99 31.09
C ALA A 218 10.22 -19.66 32.63
N ARG A 219 10.09 -18.35 32.97
CA ARG A 219 10.34 -17.88 34.33
C ARG A 219 9.21 -17.02 34.92
N SER A 220 8.38 -16.43 34.09
CA SER A 220 7.29 -15.52 34.47
C SER A 220 6.19 -15.56 33.46
N ARG A 221 4.99 -15.06 33.81
CA ARG A 221 3.97 -14.79 32.82
C ARG A 221 4.47 -13.63 31.91
N VAL A 222 4.33 -13.79 30.60
CA VAL A 222 4.64 -12.73 29.65
C VAL A 222 3.45 -12.53 28.72
N CYS A 223 3.10 -11.27 28.50
CA CYS A 223 2.06 -10.85 27.58
C CYS A 223 2.64 -9.96 26.49
N VAL A 224 2.18 -10.19 25.26
CA VAL A 224 2.39 -9.32 24.11
C VAL A 224 1.04 -8.82 23.64
N TYR A 225 1.01 -7.66 23.02
CA TYR A 225 -0.23 -7.10 22.49
C TYR A 225 0.05 -6.30 21.21
N ASP A 226 -0.97 -6.13 20.41
CA ASP A 226 -0.93 -5.25 19.25
C ASP A 226 -1.67 -3.95 19.56
N ARG A 227 -1.02 -2.81 19.30
CA ARG A 227 -1.67 -1.49 19.40
C ARG A 227 -2.70 -1.33 18.29
N ALA A 228 -3.63 -0.40 18.47
CA ALA A 228 -4.67 -0.10 17.49
C ALA A 228 -4.09 0.10 16.07
N GLY A 229 -4.70 -0.56 15.10
CA GLY A 229 -4.29 -0.56 13.70
C GLY A 229 -2.99 -1.30 13.39
N ARG A 230 -2.48 -2.14 14.32
CA ARG A 230 -1.28 -2.97 14.13
C ARG A 230 -1.62 -4.45 14.28
N GLY A 231 -0.88 -5.30 13.56
CA GLY A 231 -1.04 -6.75 13.62
C GLY A 231 -2.49 -7.18 13.44
N TRP A 232 -3.04 -7.86 14.44
CA TRP A 232 -4.44 -8.33 14.47
C TRP A 232 -5.42 -7.34 15.12
N SER A 233 -4.92 -6.25 15.71
CA SER A 233 -5.77 -5.25 16.39
C SER A 233 -6.54 -4.39 15.40
N GLU A 234 -7.78 -4.06 15.80
CA GLU A 234 -8.63 -3.15 15.03
C GLU A 234 -8.06 -1.71 15.08
N PRO A 235 -8.29 -0.90 14.04
CA PRO A 235 -7.95 0.51 14.10
C PRO A 235 -8.83 1.25 15.11
N ALA A 236 -8.28 2.31 15.72
CA ALA A 236 -9.02 3.24 16.54
C ALA A 236 -9.39 4.50 15.75
N ASP A 237 -10.50 5.14 16.12
CA ASP A 237 -10.89 6.44 15.57
C ASP A 237 -10.15 7.61 16.24
N SER A 238 -9.50 7.35 17.40
CA SER A 238 -8.74 8.33 18.17
C SER A 238 -7.27 8.37 17.77
N PRO A 239 -6.61 9.53 17.87
CA PRO A 239 -5.16 9.62 17.71
C PRO A 239 -4.42 8.70 18.70
N GLN A 240 -3.42 7.98 18.20
CA GLN A 240 -2.64 7.01 18.97
C GLN A 240 -1.35 7.64 19.50
N ASP A 241 -1.48 8.57 20.42
CA ASP A 241 -0.34 9.10 21.18
C ASP A 241 0.01 8.19 22.38
N ALA A 242 1.12 8.47 23.04
CA ALA A 242 1.59 7.64 24.14
C ALA A 242 0.61 7.60 25.33
N SER A 243 -0.14 8.68 25.57
CA SER A 243 -1.12 8.75 26.65
C SER A 243 -2.34 7.88 26.34
N GLN A 244 -2.84 7.93 25.11
CA GLN A 244 -3.95 7.10 24.66
C GLN A 244 -3.57 5.61 24.66
N ILE A 245 -2.38 5.28 24.15
CA ILE A 245 -1.84 3.92 24.18
C ILE A 245 -1.74 3.38 25.62
N ALA A 246 -1.34 4.21 26.59
CA ALA A 246 -1.29 3.82 28.00
C ALA A 246 -2.70 3.53 28.56
N VAL A 247 -3.70 4.32 28.20
CA VAL A 247 -5.11 4.09 28.62
C VAL A 247 -5.64 2.79 27.99
N GLU A 248 -5.41 2.57 26.73
CA GLU A 248 -5.85 1.36 26.03
C GLU A 248 -5.16 0.12 26.55
N LEU A 249 -3.85 0.18 26.84
CA LEU A 249 -3.12 -0.92 27.46
C LEU A 249 -3.65 -1.25 28.86
N HIS A 250 -3.95 -0.23 29.67
CA HIS A 250 -4.55 -0.46 30.99
C HIS A 250 -5.91 -1.16 30.87
N ALA A 251 -6.79 -0.65 29.99
CA ALA A 251 -8.07 -1.28 29.72
C ALA A 251 -7.92 -2.73 29.21
N LEU A 252 -6.95 -2.96 28.33
CA LEU A 252 -6.64 -4.27 27.76
C LEU A 252 -6.23 -5.27 28.86
N LEU A 253 -5.30 -4.89 29.74
CA LEU A 253 -4.82 -5.75 30.82
C LEU A 253 -5.91 -6.02 31.85
N GLN A 254 -6.72 -5.03 32.19
CA GLN A 254 -7.84 -5.18 33.12
C GLN A 254 -8.94 -6.10 32.59
N ARG A 255 -9.35 -5.87 31.33
CA ARG A 255 -10.43 -6.64 30.72
C ARG A 255 -9.99 -8.03 30.23
N GLY A 256 -8.69 -8.20 30.03
CA GLY A 256 -8.07 -9.49 29.74
C GLY A 256 -7.71 -10.30 30.99
N ASP A 257 -8.17 -9.86 32.17
CA ASP A 257 -7.90 -10.52 33.46
C ASP A 257 -6.42 -10.84 33.70
N VAL A 258 -5.53 -9.93 33.26
CA VAL A 258 -4.08 -10.07 33.42
C VAL A 258 -3.69 -9.55 34.80
N PRO A 259 -3.21 -10.44 35.70
CA PRO A 259 -2.86 -10.02 37.08
C PRO A 259 -1.59 -9.16 37.08
N GLY A 260 -1.65 -8.02 37.76
CA GLY A 260 -0.48 -7.22 38.13
C GLY A 260 0.24 -7.74 39.35
N PRO A 261 1.31 -7.03 39.84
CA PRO A 261 1.89 -5.88 39.17
C PRO A 261 2.69 -6.26 37.94
N TYR A 262 2.93 -5.27 37.02
CA TYR A 262 3.55 -5.49 35.73
C TYR A 262 5.03 -5.05 35.68
N VAL A 263 5.86 -5.81 34.97
CA VAL A 263 7.15 -5.35 34.45
C VAL A 263 6.94 -4.95 33.01
N LEU A 264 7.11 -3.67 32.69
CA LEU A 264 6.95 -3.15 31.34
C LEU A 264 8.30 -3.22 30.61
N ALA A 265 8.40 -4.05 29.57
CA ALA A 265 9.62 -4.18 28.78
C ALA A 265 9.39 -3.62 27.37
N GLY A 266 9.98 -2.46 27.06
CA GLY A 266 9.74 -1.72 25.82
C GLY A 266 10.98 -1.57 24.96
N HIS A 267 10.84 -1.81 23.65
CA HIS A 267 11.85 -1.53 22.63
C HIS A 267 11.54 -0.23 21.90
N SER A 268 12.56 0.60 21.67
CA SER A 268 12.41 1.85 20.89
C SER A 268 11.27 2.72 21.44
N PHE A 269 10.24 3.06 20.65
CA PHE A 269 9.03 3.77 21.10
C PHE A 269 8.22 2.99 22.15
N GLY A 270 8.30 1.66 22.17
CA GLY A 270 7.66 0.85 23.19
C GLY A 270 8.09 1.24 24.61
N GLY A 271 9.32 1.72 24.78
CA GLY A 271 9.79 2.26 26.04
C GLY A 271 9.08 3.57 26.42
N LEU A 272 8.81 4.46 25.47
CA LEU A 272 8.04 5.70 25.73
C LEU A 272 6.59 5.38 26.13
N TYR A 273 5.97 4.40 25.49
CA TYR A 273 4.62 3.96 25.86
C TYR A 273 4.60 3.35 27.25
N GLY A 274 5.65 2.58 27.61
CA GLY A 274 5.84 2.06 28.97
C GLY A 274 6.01 3.16 30.01
N LEU A 275 6.79 4.20 29.68
CA LEU A 275 6.97 5.37 30.57
C LEU A 275 5.65 6.12 30.75
N ALA A 276 4.87 6.34 29.71
CA ALA A 276 3.55 6.97 29.78
C ALA A 276 2.56 6.14 30.64
N TYR A 277 2.63 4.82 30.51
CA TYR A 277 1.84 3.92 31.37
C TYR A 277 2.26 4.04 32.84
N ALA A 278 3.56 3.98 33.12
CA ALA A 278 4.09 4.04 34.50
C ALA A 278 3.80 5.40 35.18
N ASP A 279 3.82 6.49 34.43
CA ASP A 279 3.45 7.81 34.93
C ASP A 279 1.96 7.86 35.31
N ARG A 280 1.10 7.27 34.47
CA ARG A 280 -0.35 7.32 34.67
C ARG A 280 -0.87 6.30 35.69
N TYR A 281 -0.25 5.12 35.76
CA TYR A 281 -0.67 3.98 36.59
C TYR A 281 0.52 3.44 37.43
N PRO A 282 1.14 4.28 38.28
CA PRO A 282 2.36 3.88 39.01
C PRO A 282 2.14 2.70 39.95
N GLY A 283 0.93 2.53 40.45
CA GLY A 283 0.58 1.40 41.34
C GLY A 283 0.56 0.03 40.67
N ASP A 284 0.46 -0.01 39.35
CA ASP A 284 0.41 -1.23 38.56
C ASP A 284 1.81 -1.73 38.14
N VAL A 285 2.85 -0.91 38.31
CA VAL A 285 4.18 -1.18 37.75
C VAL A 285 5.16 -1.62 38.81
N ALA A 286 5.65 -2.85 38.71
CA ALA A 286 6.70 -3.39 39.54
C ALA A 286 8.10 -3.04 39.08
N GLY A 287 8.27 -2.72 37.78
CA GLY A 287 9.56 -2.36 37.21
C GLY A 287 9.49 -2.12 35.69
N MET A 288 10.60 -1.65 35.13
CA MET A 288 10.71 -1.38 33.70
C MET A 288 12.02 -1.91 33.15
N VAL A 289 11.97 -2.39 31.90
CA VAL A 289 13.14 -2.76 31.09
C VAL A 289 13.09 -1.95 29.81
N LEU A 290 14.04 -1.06 29.62
CA LEU A 290 14.15 -0.17 28.46
C LEU A 290 15.22 -0.73 27.51
N ILE A 291 14.77 -1.18 26.33
CA ILE A 291 15.61 -1.83 25.33
C ILE A 291 15.79 -0.87 24.17
N ASP A 292 16.98 -0.26 24.08
CA ASP A 292 17.30 0.73 23.03
C ASP A 292 16.17 1.75 22.79
N CYS A 293 15.68 2.33 23.88
CA CYS A 293 14.52 3.20 23.87
C CYS A 293 14.83 4.59 23.36
N THR A 294 13.86 5.18 22.67
CA THR A 294 13.89 6.61 22.36
C THR A 294 13.92 7.41 23.65
N ASN A 295 14.92 8.31 23.77
CA ASN A 295 15.09 9.13 24.98
C ASN A 295 13.93 10.16 25.09
N PRO A 296 13.16 10.18 26.19
CA PRO A 296 12.09 11.14 26.40
C PRO A 296 12.54 12.60 26.31
N ALA A 297 13.77 12.91 26.74
CA ALA A 297 14.35 14.25 26.64
C ALA A 297 14.56 14.71 25.20
N THR A 298 14.69 13.79 24.25
CA THR A 298 14.79 14.12 22.83
C THR A 298 13.44 14.61 22.29
N ILE A 299 12.33 14.08 22.81
CA ILE A 299 10.97 14.47 22.40
C ILE A 299 10.49 15.70 23.19
N ALA A 300 10.93 15.84 24.43
CA ALA A 300 10.61 17.01 25.27
C ALA A 300 11.27 18.31 24.79
N ASP A 301 12.37 18.25 24.06
CA ASP A 301 13.02 19.40 23.42
C ASP A 301 12.29 19.75 22.10
N PRO A 302 11.62 20.94 22.01
CA PRO A 302 10.82 21.28 20.82
C PRO A 302 11.63 21.34 19.51
N ALA A 303 12.94 21.62 19.57
CA ALA A 303 13.79 21.63 18.38
C ALA A 303 14.13 20.20 17.95
N LYS A 304 14.45 19.31 18.89
CA LYS A 304 14.72 17.90 18.62
C LYS A 304 13.46 17.12 18.26
N ALA A 305 12.31 17.43 18.91
CA ALA A 305 11.03 16.88 18.56
C ALA A 305 10.64 17.21 17.12
N ARG A 306 10.83 18.48 16.68
CA ARG A 306 10.60 18.86 15.28
C ARG A 306 11.56 18.17 14.31
N ALA A 307 12.83 18.04 14.67
CA ALA A 307 13.80 17.31 13.85
C ALA A 307 13.43 15.82 13.73
N TYR A 308 12.98 15.22 14.83
CA TYR A 308 12.49 13.85 14.86
C TYR A 308 11.18 13.69 14.08
N ASP A 309 10.21 14.58 14.28
CA ASP A 309 8.94 14.62 13.56
C ASP A 309 9.15 14.83 12.06
N ASN A 310 10.05 15.73 11.67
CA ASN A 310 10.44 15.94 10.28
C ASN A 310 11.16 14.73 9.66
N SER A 311 11.82 13.89 10.47
CA SER A 311 12.51 12.69 9.97
C SER A 311 11.60 11.46 9.91
N SER A 312 10.66 11.34 10.85
CA SER A 312 9.78 10.18 10.99
C SER A 312 8.37 10.38 10.42
N ASN A 313 7.85 11.62 10.44
CA ASN A 313 6.55 12.01 9.87
C ASN A 313 6.68 12.77 8.56
N ASN A 314 7.75 12.53 7.82
CA ASN A 314 7.84 13.10 6.50
C ASN A 314 6.72 12.46 5.64
N ALA A 315 5.80 13.29 5.15
CA ALA A 315 4.72 12.85 4.26
C ALA A 315 5.23 12.06 3.04
N ILE A 316 6.51 12.20 2.70
CA ILE A 316 7.22 11.39 1.70
C ILE A 316 7.44 9.97 2.24
N THR A 317 7.92 9.82 3.48
CA THR A 317 8.18 8.51 4.11
C THR A 317 6.90 7.69 4.22
N ASP A 318 5.79 8.31 4.66
CA ASP A 318 4.50 7.64 4.77
C ASP A 318 3.95 7.22 3.40
N ARG A 319 4.12 8.06 2.37
CA ARG A 319 3.74 7.71 0.99
C ARG A 319 4.62 6.60 0.41
N VAL A 320 5.91 6.60 0.72
CA VAL A 320 6.82 5.50 0.34
C VAL A 320 6.42 4.21 1.06
N ALA A 321 6.08 4.28 2.35
CA ALA A 321 5.56 3.14 3.09
C ALA A 321 4.24 2.61 2.49
N ALA A 322 3.32 3.50 2.12
CA ALA A 322 2.07 3.15 1.45
C ALA A 322 2.31 2.48 0.08
N LEU A 323 3.29 2.97 -0.70
CA LEU A 323 3.70 2.34 -1.96
C LEU A 323 4.37 0.98 -1.73
N ALA A 324 5.20 0.85 -0.70
CA ALA A 324 5.81 -0.42 -0.31
C ALA A 324 4.75 -1.44 0.12
N SER A 325 3.73 -1.02 0.87
CA SER A 325 2.58 -1.86 1.23
C SER A 325 1.81 -2.33 -0.01
N ALA A 326 1.53 -1.43 -0.95
CA ALA A 326 0.90 -1.79 -2.22
C ALA A 326 1.77 -2.77 -3.05
N ALA A 327 3.09 -2.60 -3.05
CA ALA A 327 4.03 -3.50 -3.71
C ALA A 327 4.14 -4.87 -3.01
N ALA A 328 3.99 -4.92 -1.69
CA ALA A 328 3.96 -6.17 -0.92
C ALA A 328 2.81 -7.08 -1.37
N ARG A 329 1.67 -6.49 -1.75
CA ARG A 329 0.52 -7.24 -2.30
C ARG A 329 0.79 -7.89 -3.66
N LEU A 330 1.88 -7.53 -4.31
CA LEU A 330 2.39 -8.21 -5.51
C LEU A 330 3.40 -9.33 -5.16
N GLY A 331 3.49 -9.74 -3.90
CA GLY A 331 4.40 -10.80 -3.44
C GLY A 331 5.89 -10.43 -3.45
N LEU A 332 6.24 -9.17 -3.71
CA LEU A 332 7.64 -8.73 -3.79
C LEU A 332 8.37 -8.90 -2.46
N VAL A 333 7.69 -8.61 -1.34
CA VAL A 333 8.29 -8.75 0.01
C VAL A 333 8.55 -10.21 0.32
N ARG A 334 7.66 -11.13 -0.07
CA ARG A 334 7.85 -12.57 0.10
C ARG A 334 9.04 -13.08 -0.70
N LEU A 335 9.16 -12.65 -1.96
CA LEU A 335 10.30 -13.03 -2.81
C LEU A 335 11.64 -12.55 -2.24
N ILE A 336 11.68 -11.33 -1.70
CA ILE A 336 12.89 -10.79 -1.07
C ILE A 336 13.17 -11.52 0.24
N GLY A 337 12.15 -11.80 1.06
CA GLY A 337 12.26 -12.50 2.33
C GLY A 337 12.84 -13.91 2.17
N THR A 338 12.31 -14.71 1.25
CA THR A 338 12.83 -16.06 0.96
C THR A 338 14.26 -16.03 0.42
N ALA A 339 14.60 -15.02 -0.38
CA ALA A 339 15.96 -14.84 -0.89
C ALA A 339 16.97 -14.42 0.19
N SER A 340 16.50 -13.72 1.25
CA SER A 340 17.37 -13.15 2.28
C SER A 340 17.58 -14.07 3.49
N TYR A 341 16.61 -14.92 3.82
CA TYR A 341 16.63 -15.71 5.06
C TYR A 341 16.78 -17.23 4.81
N GLY A 342 16.69 -17.69 3.55
CA GLY A 342 16.67 -19.12 3.22
C GLY A 342 15.41 -19.81 3.77
N ASP A 343 15.02 -20.91 3.20
CA ASP A 343 13.93 -21.75 3.72
C ASP A 343 14.28 -22.35 5.08
#